data_7ea8178236ba02cf62ccc3ad4473a4c0
#
_entry.id   7ea8178236ba02cf62ccc3ad4473a4c0
#
_cell.length_a   1.000
_cell.length_b   1.000
_cell.length_c   1.000
_cell.angle_alpha   90.00
_cell.angle_beta   90.00
_cell.angle_gamma   90.00
#
_symmetry.space_group_name_H-M   'P 1'
#
loop_
_entity.id
_entity.type
_entity.pdbx_description
1 polymer ?
#
loop_
_entity_poly.entity_id
_entity_poly.type
_entity_poly.pdbx_seq_one_letter_code
_entity_poly.pdbx_strand_id
1 'polypeptide(L)'
;MQNYIHVAVGVIVNEKDEVLIALRPSGKDQGGLWEFAGGKKEETETIELALEREFAEELDIKLKSYFPFLKIKHSYEDVSVLLDVWMITDYIGTPKGLEGQRVEWRSLKSLECIDFPAANKKIIRSIKLPKFLPITPDLGDLSSVKKIFKTYNKQQIELVQFRQTHLNANEYLSWFKDAQTIAKEYSIELIFNGDIKNVDVSEASGFHANSRRLMQMSQRPIVRDKIFGASCHNLIELKKAM
;
A
#
# COMPACT_ATOMS: atom_id res chain seq x y z
N MET A 1 5.77 28.10 -4.72
CA MET A 1 5.82 26.62 -4.79
C MET A 1 6.11 26.10 -3.38
N GLN A 2 5.41 25.09 -2.92
CA GLN A 2 5.69 24.51 -1.59
C GLN A 2 7.03 23.79 -1.66
N ASN A 3 7.96 24.15 -0.77
CA ASN A 3 9.28 23.53 -0.74
C ASN A 3 9.18 22.22 0.08
N TYR A 4 9.54 21.11 -0.53
CA TYR A 4 9.54 19.81 0.11
C TYR A 4 10.96 19.36 0.41
N ILE A 5 11.22 18.93 1.63
CA ILE A 5 12.45 18.17 1.93
C ILE A 5 12.32 16.81 1.24
N HIS A 6 13.26 16.52 0.36
CA HIS A 6 13.30 15.23 -0.35
C HIS A 6 14.03 14.20 0.49
N VAL A 7 13.37 13.09 0.78
CA VAL A 7 13.85 12.03 1.68
C VAL A 7 13.88 10.71 0.93
N ALA A 8 15.03 10.08 0.87
CA ALA A 8 15.18 8.71 0.39
C ALA A 8 14.76 7.74 1.49
N VAL A 9 13.87 6.82 1.17
CA VAL A 9 13.36 5.80 2.13
C VAL A 9 13.47 4.43 1.50
N GLY A 10 14.05 3.47 2.21
CA GLY A 10 14.14 2.11 1.74
C GLY A 10 13.29 1.14 2.55
N VAL A 11 12.65 0.22 1.86
CA VAL A 11 11.86 -0.87 2.43
C VAL A 11 12.51 -2.19 2.08
N ILE A 12 12.86 -2.98 3.10
CA ILE A 12 13.34 -4.37 2.95
C ILE A 12 12.28 -5.29 3.52
N VAL A 13 11.79 -6.21 2.72
CA VAL A 13 10.90 -7.29 3.17
C VAL A 13 11.60 -8.62 2.90
N ASN A 14 11.73 -9.45 3.93
CA ASN A 14 12.38 -10.76 3.82
C ASN A 14 11.38 -11.86 3.36
N GLU A 15 11.90 -13.07 3.16
CA GLU A 15 11.12 -14.25 2.72
C GLU A 15 10.06 -14.72 3.75
N LYS A 16 10.13 -14.22 4.99
CA LYS A 16 9.16 -14.53 6.06
C LYS A 16 8.04 -13.49 6.17
N ASP A 17 7.92 -12.58 5.19
CA ASP A 17 7.02 -11.42 5.24
C ASP A 17 7.26 -10.51 6.47
N GLU A 18 8.55 -10.36 6.86
CA GLU A 18 8.96 -9.41 7.87
C GLU A 18 9.64 -8.21 7.20
N VAL A 19 9.37 -7.02 7.69
CA VAL A 19 9.98 -5.78 7.25
C VAL A 19 11.00 -5.27 8.27
N LEU A 20 12.10 -4.73 7.76
CA LEU A 20 13.13 -4.09 8.59
C LEU A 20 12.67 -2.68 8.96
N ILE A 21 12.65 -2.38 10.25
CA ILE A 21 12.29 -1.07 10.80
C ILE A 21 13.32 -0.63 11.86
N ALA A 22 13.45 0.67 12.03
CA ALA A 22 14.34 1.30 13.00
C ALA A 22 13.52 2.16 13.97
N LEU A 23 13.92 2.18 15.24
CA LEU A 23 13.31 3.02 16.27
C LEU A 23 14.05 4.36 16.33
N ARG A 24 13.36 5.45 16.07
CA ARG A 24 13.95 6.80 16.14
C ARG A 24 14.43 7.10 17.56
N PRO A 25 15.65 7.59 17.72
CA PRO A 25 16.15 8.02 19.02
C PRO A 25 15.23 9.08 19.67
N SER A 26 15.00 8.98 20.97
CA SER A 26 14.06 9.86 21.70
C SER A 26 14.41 11.36 21.66
N GLY A 27 15.67 11.69 21.39
CA GLY A 27 16.13 13.08 21.26
C GLY A 27 15.96 13.72 19.88
N LYS A 28 15.52 12.95 18.87
CA LYS A 28 15.24 13.46 17.50
C LYS A 28 13.75 13.84 17.37
N ASP A 29 13.44 14.66 16.36
CA ASP A 29 12.04 14.95 15.99
C ASP A 29 11.26 13.66 15.73
N GLN A 30 10.05 13.54 16.27
CA GLN A 30 9.24 12.32 16.30
C GLN A 30 9.95 11.11 16.94
N GLY A 31 10.83 11.35 17.92
CA GLY A 31 11.55 10.30 18.66
C GLY A 31 10.60 9.31 19.33
N GLY A 32 11.02 8.05 19.41
CA GLY A 32 10.22 6.95 19.96
C GLY A 32 9.24 6.30 18.98
N LEU A 33 9.09 6.84 17.75
CA LEU A 33 8.33 6.19 16.69
C LEU A 33 9.21 5.26 15.86
N TRP A 34 8.61 4.22 15.32
CA TRP A 34 9.27 3.34 14.35
C TRP A 34 9.23 3.94 12.96
N GLU A 35 10.25 3.70 12.16
CA GLU A 35 10.36 4.19 10.80
C GLU A 35 11.05 3.20 9.88
N PHE A 36 10.93 3.44 8.58
CA PHE A 36 11.78 2.80 7.58
C PHE A 36 13.11 3.56 7.50
N ALA A 37 14.21 2.85 7.31
CA ALA A 37 15.53 3.46 7.19
C ALA A 37 15.61 4.42 5.99
N GLY A 38 16.40 5.48 6.16
CA GLY A 38 16.62 6.48 5.14
C GLY A 38 16.70 7.89 5.68
N GLY A 39 17.08 8.82 4.82
CA GLY A 39 17.31 10.19 5.23
C GLY A 39 17.18 11.23 4.13
N LYS A 40 17.56 12.46 4.46
CA LYS A 40 17.42 13.58 3.55
C LYS A 40 18.42 13.48 2.40
N LYS A 41 17.91 13.67 1.19
CA LYS A 41 18.75 13.82 0.00
C LYS A 41 19.55 15.13 0.11
N GLU A 42 20.86 15.09 -0.05
CA GLU A 42 21.73 16.24 -0.15
C GLU A 42 21.62 16.91 -1.53
N GLU A 43 22.07 18.17 -1.63
CA GLU A 43 21.91 18.95 -2.88
C GLU A 43 22.68 18.34 -4.06
N THR A 44 23.85 17.76 -3.81
CA THR A 44 24.80 17.27 -4.82
C THR A 44 24.62 15.82 -5.21
N GLU A 45 23.72 15.08 -4.57
CA GLU A 45 23.51 13.64 -4.83
C GLU A 45 22.19 13.35 -5.56
N THR A 46 22.11 12.20 -6.21
CA THR A 46 20.84 11.64 -6.70
C THR A 46 20.08 10.98 -5.56
N ILE A 47 18.81 10.64 -5.77
CA ILE A 47 18.02 9.96 -4.72
C ILE A 47 18.54 8.55 -4.43
N GLU A 48 19.06 7.88 -5.46
CA GLU A 48 19.67 6.56 -5.36
C GLU A 48 20.96 6.61 -4.51
N LEU A 49 21.81 7.61 -4.74
CA LEU A 49 23.03 7.82 -3.93
C LEU A 49 22.69 8.14 -2.47
N ALA A 50 21.67 8.96 -2.24
CA ALA A 50 21.16 9.23 -0.90
C ALA A 50 20.70 7.93 -0.21
N LEU A 51 19.95 7.09 -0.93
CA LEU A 51 19.48 5.81 -0.42
C LEU A 51 20.65 4.89 -0.04
N GLU A 52 21.65 4.75 -0.94
CA GLU A 52 22.84 3.92 -0.68
C GLU A 52 23.65 4.44 0.51
N ARG A 53 23.87 5.74 0.59
CA ARG A 53 24.61 6.40 1.69
C ARG A 53 23.92 6.17 3.03
N GLU A 54 22.63 6.48 3.13
CA GLU A 54 21.84 6.33 4.36
C GLU A 54 21.84 4.88 4.86
N PHE A 55 21.71 3.91 3.96
CA PHE A 55 21.72 2.50 4.33
C PHE A 55 23.10 2.00 4.80
N ALA A 56 24.18 2.57 4.26
CA ALA A 56 25.53 2.30 4.74
C ALA A 56 25.77 2.95 6.12
N GLU A 57 25.36 4.20 6.30
CA GLU A 57 25.55 4.98 7.53
C GLU A 57 24.68 4.48 8.69
N GLU A 58 23.39 4.23 8.44
CA GLU A 58 22.45 3.84 9.48
C GLU A 58 22.44 2.35 9.80
N LEU A 59 22.66 1.47 8.81
CA LEU A 59 22.42 0.03 8.93
C LEU A 59 23.64 -0.85 8.67
N ASP A 60 24.78 -0.32 8.25
CA ASP A 60 25.99 -1.07 7.87
C ASP A 60 25.75 -2.11 6.75
N ILE A 61 24.90 -1.78 5.80
CA ILE A 61 24.66 -2.63 4.65
C ILE A 61 24.87 -1.89 3.33
N LYS A 62 25.32 -2.63 2.31
CA LYS A 62 25.52 -2.13 0.96
C LYS A 62 24.42 -2.64 0.04
N LEU A 63 23.64 -1.72 -0.53
CA LEU A 63 22.58 -2.06 -1.47
C LEU A 63 23.14 -2.60 -2.78
N LYS A 64 22.49 -3.61 -3.37
CA LYS A 64 22.84 -4.22 -4.65
C LYS A 64 21.73 -4.11 -5.68
N SER A 65 20.48 -4.29 -5.25
CA SER A 65 19.33 -4.25 -6.14
C SER A 65 18.15 -3.61 -5.44
N TYR A 66 17.57 -2.61 -6.08
CA TYR A 66 16.43 -1.86 -5.59
C TYR A 66 15.69 -1.22 -6.76
N PHE A 67 14.43 -0.88 -6.56
CA PHE A 67 13.61 -0.21 -7.56
C PHE A 67 12.65 0.79 -6.92
N PRO A 68 12.26 1.87 -7.65
CA PRO A 68 11.33 2.86 -7.13
C PRO A 68 9.96 2.23 -6.85
N PHE A 69 9.41 2.50 -5.68
CA PHE A 69 8.13 1.92 -5.26
C PHE A 69 7.01 2.94 -5.27
N LEU A 70 7.14 4.03 -4.51
CA LEU A 70 6.12 5.09 -4.48
C LEU A 70 6.71 6.41 -3.99
N LYS A 71 6.01 7.53 -4.30
CA LYS A 71 6.35 8.87 -3.81
C LYS A 71 5.21 9.41 -2.95
N ILE A 72 5.53 9.87 -1.74
CA ILE A 72 4.56 10.39 -0.79
C ILE A 72 4.86 11.84 -0.47
N LYS A 73 3.98 12.76 -0.85
CA LYS A 73 3.97 14.13 -0.35
C LYS A 73 3.19 14.15 0.96
N HIS A 74 3.81 14.71 2.00
CA HIS A 74 3.17 14.89 3.29
C HIS A 74 3.60 16.23 3.91
N SER A 75 2.65 16.96 4.50
CA SER A 75 2.93 18.18 5.22
C SER A 75 2.62 17.97 6.70
N TYR A 76 3.62 18.18 7.52
CA TYR A 76 3.48 18.36 8.96
C TYR A 76 3.23 19.86 9.24
N GLU A 77 3.07 20.25 10.48
CA GLU A 77 2.82 21.65 10.85
C GLU A 77 3.95 22.57 10.37
N ASP A 78 5.21 22.19 10.62
CA ASP A 78 6.37 23.02 10.35
C ASP A 78 7.14 22.65 9.08
N VAL A 79 6.91 21.46 8.51
CA VAL A 79 7.72 20.93 7.41
C VAL A 79 6.90 20.10 6.43
N SER A 80 7.24 20.24 5.14
CA SER A 80 6.70 19.39 4.09
C SER A 80 7.79 18.46 3.56
N VAL A 81 7.47 17.17 3.44
CA VAL A 81 8.39 16.14 2.99
C VAL A 81 7.87 15.44 1.73
N LEU A 82 8.80 15.11 0.84
CA LEU A 82 8.59 14.18 -0.26
C LEU A 82 9.37 12.90 0.06
N LEU A 83 8.68 11.86 0.52
CA LEU A 83 9.29 10.55 0.69
C LEU A 83 9.37 9.87 -0.67
N ASP A 84 10.57 9.59 -1.12
CA ASP A 84 10.85 8.79 -2.32
C ASP A 84 11.19 7.37 -1.85
N VAL A 85 10.23 6.47 -1.97
CA VAL A 85 10.28 5.14 -1.35
C VAL A 85 10.72 4.10 -2.36
N TRP A 86 11.71 3.30 -1.98
CA TRP A 86 12.34 2.26 -2.79
C TRP A 86 12.22 0.89 -2.15
N MET A 87 11.91 -0.13 -2.94
CA MET A 87 11.95 -1.52 -2.50
C MET A 87 13.36 -2.06 -2.72
N ILE A 88 13.97 -2.57 -1.67
CA ILE A 88 15.30 -3.17 -1.70
C ILE A 88 15.14 -4.68 -1.76
N THR A 89 15.71 -5.29 -2.80
CA THR A 89 15.58 -6.72 -3.09
C THR A 89 16.86 -7.51 -2.85
N ASP A 90 18.03 -6.84 -2.83
CA ASP A 90 19.31 -7.48 -2.54
C ASP A 90 20.29 -6.49 -1.90
N TYR A 91 21.06 -6.97 -0.93
CA TYR A 91 22.09 -6.21 -0.22
C TYR A 91 23.17 -7.11 0.38
N ILE A 92 24.33 -6.53 0.76
CA ILE A 92 25.41 -7.20 1.47
C ILE A 92 25.47 -6.66 2.89
N GLY A 93 25.76 -7.52 3.85
CA GLY A 93 25.90 -7.18 5.27
C GLY A 93 24.75 -7.73 6.10
N THR A 94 24.82 -7.48 7.40
CA THR A 94 23.74 -7.81 8.35
C THR A 94 23.26 -6.50 8.95
N PRO A 95 21.99 -6.12 8.75
CA PRO A 95 21.48 -4.84 9.23
C PRO A 95 21.65 -4.69 10.74
N LYS A 96 22.27 -3.61 11.17
CA LYS A 96 22.42 -3.22 12.57
C LYS A 96 22.40 -1.69 12.71
N GLY A 97 21.87 -1.17 13.80
CA GLY A 97 21.82 0.27 14.04
C GLY A 97 23.18 0.84 14.38
N LEU A 98 23.79 1.65 13.49
CA LEU A 98 25.10 2.28 13.73
C LEU A 98 24.99 3.61 14.49
N GLU A 99 23.84 4.25 14.50
CA GLU A 99 23.57 5.49 15.25
C GLU A 99 22.99 5.24 16.66
N GLY A 100 23.09 4.00 17.16
CA GLY A 100 22.52 3.58 18.45
C GLY A 100 21.00 3.34 18.42
N GLN A 101 20.38 3.43 17.25
CA GLN A 101 18.97 3.10 17.06
C GLN A 101 18.76 1.59 17.10
N ARG A 102 17.64 1.17 17.70
CA ARG A 102 17.19 -0.23 17.68
C ARG A 102 16.64 -0.55 16.29
N VAL A 103 17.09 -1.66 15.71
CA VAL A 103 16.67 -2.16 14.41
C VAL A 103 16.06 -3.54 14.58
N GLU A 104 14.89 -3.78 13.98
CA GLU A 104 14.18 -5.05 14.12
C GLU A 104 13.50 -5.47 12.83
N TRP A 105 13.41 -6.79 12.67
CA TRP A 105 12.50 -7.42 11.73
C TRP A 105 11.12 -7.58 12.38
N ARG A 106 10.09 -7.08 11.73
CA ARG A 106 8.71 -7.15 12.20
C ARG A 106 7.78 -7.70 11.13
N SER A 107 6.90 -8.64 11.52
CA SER A 107 5.89 -9.16 10.60
C SER A 107 5.02 -8.04 10.04
N LEU A 108 4.75 -8.06 8.74
CA LEU A 108 3.84 -7.11 8.08
C LEU A 108 2.47 -7.03 8.78
N LYS A 109 1.98 -8.14 9.33
CA LYS A 109 0.70 -8.18 10.07
C LYS A 109 0.74 -7.38 11.38
N SER A 110 1.90 -7.30 12.04
CA SER A 110 2.05 -6.62 13.34
C SER A 110 2.23 -5.10 13.22
N LEU A 111 2.47 -4.56 12.03
CA LEU A 111 2.79 -3.13 11.84
C LEU A 111 1.64 -2.19 12.22
N GLU A 112 0.40 -2.67 12.24
CA GLU A 112 -0.76 -1.86 12.65
C GLU A 112 -0.79 -1.56 14.14
N CYS A 113 -0.12 -2.39 14.95
CA CYS A 113 -0.02 -2.24 16.40
C CYS A 113 1.23 -1.44 16.82
N ILE A 114 1.93 -0.83 15.87
CA ILE A 114 3.19 -0.11 16.09
C ILE A 114 3.00 1.35 15.67
N ASP A 115 3.55 2.26 16.46
CA ASP A 115 3.45 3.69 16.17
C ASP A 115 4.50 4.13 15.16
N PHE A 116 4.01 4.72 14.06
CA PHE A 116 4.81 5.28 12.96
C PHE A 116 4.44 6.73 12.70
N PRO A 117 5.35 7.56 12.16
CA PRO A 117 5.02 8.85 11.60
C PRO A 117 3.89 8.77 10.57
N ALA A 118 3.06 9.81 10.49
CA ALA A 118 1.87 9.79 9.64
C ALA A 118 2.18 9.51 8.16
N ALA A 119 3.31 9.99 7.64
CA ALA A 119 3.75 9.74 6.26
C ALA A 119 4.05 8.25 6.01
N ASN A 120 4.62 7.53 7.01
CA ASN A 120 5.00 6.13 6.91
C ASN A 120 3.78 5.18 6.82
N LYS A 121 2.62 5.59 7.37
CA LYS A 121 1.38 4.79 7.29
C LYS A 121 0.97 4.46 5.85
N LYS A 122 1.29 5.33 4.89
CA LYS A 122 1.04 5.05 3.47
C LYS A 122 1.97 3.98 2.92
N ILE A 123 3.23 3.94 3.36
CA ILE A 123 4.18 2.89 3.00
C ILE A 123 3.65 1.54 3.50
N ILE A 124 3.30 1.47 4.79
CA ILE A 124 2.78 0.25 5.42
C ILE A 124 1.57 -0.31 4.65
N ARG A 125 0.60 0.56 4.30
CA ARG A 125 -0.56 0.14 3.51
C ARG A 125 -0.17 -0.42 2.15
N SER A 126 0.82 0.22 1.49
CA SER A 126 1.24 -0.18 0.15
C SER A 126 2.01 -1.51 0.14
N ILE A 127 2.88 -1.75 1.13
CA ILE A 127 3.62 -3.02 1.22
C ILE A 127 2.75 -4.20 1.66
N LYS A 128 1.62 -3.93 2.31
CA LYS A 128 0.62 -4.95 2.68
C LYS A 128 -0.32 -5.33 1.54
N LEU A 129 -0.33 -4.58 0.44
CA LEU A 129 -1.14 -4.96 -0.70
C LEU A 129 -0.63 -6.29 -1.28
N PRO A 130 -1.53 -7.23 -1.61
CA PRO A 130 -1.12 -8.50 -2.17
C PRO A 130 -0.49 -8.31 -3.56
N LYS A 131 0.48 -9.15 -3.90
CA LYS A 131 1.16 -9.13 -5.22
C LYS A 131 0.19 -9.42 -6.38
N PHE A 132 -0.91 -10.10 -6.11
CA PHE A 132 -1.95 -10.45 -7.08
C PHE A 132 -3.31 -10.03 -6.55
N LEU A 133 -4.09 -9.39 -7.42
CA LEU A 133 -5.48 -9.03 -7.16
C LEU A 133 -6.36 -9.78 -8.16
N PRO A 134 -6.89 -10.95 -7.81
CA PRO A 134 -7.83 -11.66 -8.67
C PRO A 134 -9.10 -10.85 -8.89
N ILE A 135 -9.64 -10.98 -10.09
CA ILE A 135 -10.94 -10.44 -10.47
C ILE A 135 -11.88 -11.64 -10.67
N THR A 136 -13.06 -11.63 -10.05
CA THR A 136 -14.00 -12.71 -10.28
C THR A 136 -14.42 -12.76 -11.74
N PRO A 137 -14.56 -13.95 -12.37
CA PRO A 137 -15.25 -14.09 -13.63
C PRO A 137 -16.75 -13.73 -13.45
N ASP A 138 -17.47 -13.59 -14.55
CA ASP A 138 -18.93 -13.53 -14.48
C ASP A 138 -19.48 -14.88 -13.99
N LEU A 139 -20.25 -14.87 -12.92
CA LEU A 139 -20.77 -16.03 -12.22
C LEU A 139 -22.27 -16.15 -12.44
N GLY A 140 -22.79 -17.38 -12.59
CA GLY A 140 -24.20 -17.58 -12.86
C GLY A 140 -25.09 -17.52 -11.61
N ASP A 141 -24.53 -17.83 -10.43
CA ASP A 141 -25.25 -17.92 -9.17
C ASP A 141 -24.33 -17.77 -7.93
N LEU A 142 -24.93 -17.60 -6.75
CA LEU A 142 -24.20 -17.50 -5.48
C LEU A 142 -23.48 -18.80 -5.10
N SER A 143 -23.91 -19.95 -5.60
CA SER A 143 -23.21 -21.23 -5.33
C SER A 143 -21.84 -21.25 -6.02
N SER A 144 -21.77 -20.62 -7.19
CA SER A 144 -20.52 -20.41 -7.94
C SER A 144 -19.58 -19.43 -7.24
N VAL A 145 -20.14 -18.38 -6.59
CA VAL A 145 -19.37 -17.46 -5.72
C VAL A 145 -18.71 -18.26 -4.57
N LYS A 146 -19.49 -19.12 -3.89
CA LYS A 146 -18.97 -19.94 -2.79
C LYS A 146 -17.86 -20.89 -3.25
N LYS A 147 -18.02 -21.52 -4.42
CA LYS A 147 -17.01 -22.42 -5.00
C LYS A 147 -15.70 -21.71 -5.30
N ILE A 148 -15.76 -20.52 -5.94
CA ILE A 148 -14.55 -19.76 -6.30
C ILE A 148 -13.84 -19.23 -5.06
N PHE A 149 -14.57 -18.72 -4.05
CA PHE A 149 -13.97 -18.24 -2.81
C PHE A 149 -13.31 -19.36 -2.00
N LYS A 150 -13.92 -20.55 -1.99
CA LYS A 150 -13.27 -21.75 -1.42
C LYS A 150 -11.94 -22.06 -2.12
N THR A 151 -11.87 -21.90 -3.44
CA THR A 151 -10.64 -22.09 -4.20
C THR A 151 -9.61 -21.00 -3.88
N TYR A 152 -10.01 -19.74 -3.82
CA TYR A 152 -9.14 -18.64 -3.46
C TYR A 152 -8.58 -18.78 -2.04
N ASN A 153 -9.40 -19.17 -1.07
CA ASN A 153 -8.94 -19.43 0.29
C ASN A 153 -7.87 -20.53 0.35
N LYS A 154 -8.03 -21.63 -0.40
CA LYS A 154 -7.00 -22.69 -0.52
C LYS A 154 -5.68 -22.16 -1.10
N GLN A 155 -5.73 -21.12 -1.92
CA GLN A 155 -4.58 -20.46 -2.53
C GLN A 155 -4.07 -19.29 -1.67
N GLN A 156 -4.59 -19.09 -0.45
CA GLN A 156 -4.25 -18.00 0.46
C GLN A 156 -4.48 -16.60 -0.14
N ILE A 157 -5.49 -16.48 -1.02
CA ILE A 157 -5.92 -15.20 -1.58
C ILE A 157 -6.87 -14.54 -0.59
N GLU A 158 -6.45 -13.40 -0.04
CA GLU A 158 -7.19 -12.67 0.99
C GLU A 158 -7.92 -11.43 0.43
N LEU A 159 -7.61 -10.97 -0.79
CA LEU A 159 -8.23 -9.80 -1.40
C LEU A 159 -8.65 -10.11 -2.84
N VAL A 160 -9.90 -9.80 -3.18
CA VAL A 160 -10.49 -10.11 -4.50
C VAL A 160 -11.31 -8.93 -5.00
N GLN A 161 -11.17 -8.58 -6.26
CA GLN A 161 -12.08 -7.65 -6.93
C GLN A 161 -13.32 -8.41 -7.40
N PHE A 162 -14.45 -8.12 -6.78
CA PHE A 162 -15.73 -8.69 -7.19
C PHE A 162 -16.26 -7.89 -8.38
N ARG A 163 -16.41 -8.57 -9.51
CA ARG A 163 -16.89 -7.97 -10.77
C ARG A 163 -17.88 -8.91 -11.44
N GLN A 164 -19.07 -8.39 -11.78
CA GLN A 164 -20.12 -9.10 -12.51
C GLN A 164 -20.67 -8.16 -13.58
N THR A 165 -20.38 -8.44 -14.85
CA THR A 165 -20.65 -7.49 -15.93
C THR A 165 -22.06 -7.63 -16.51
N HIS A 166 -22.70 -8.76 -16.28
CA HIS A 166 -24.03 -9.08 -16.78
C HIS A 166 -25.17 -8.54 -15.89
N LEU A 167 -24.86 -8.10 -14.66
CA LEU A 167 -25.85 -7.61 -13.72
C LEU A 167 -26.09 -6.10 -13.89
N ASN A 168 -27.32 -5.65 -13.73
CA ASN A 168 -27.60 -4.23 -13.56
C ASN A 168 -27.13 -3.72 -12.18
N ALA A 169 -27.20 -2.40 -11.95
CA ALA A 169 -26.63 -1.80 -10.74
C ALA A 169 -27.27 -2.31 -9.45
N ASN A 170 -28.58 -2.52 -9.41
CA ASN A 170 -29.30 -3.00 -8.22
C ASN A 170 -29.04 -4.48 -7.96
N GLU A 171 -29.05 -5.30 -9.00
CA GLU A 171 -28.69 -6.72 -8.92
C GLU A 171 -27.27 -6.89 -8.45
N TYR A 172 -26.33 -6.13 -9.03
CA TYR A 172 -24.92 -6.16 -8.62
C TYR A 172 -24.75 -5.81 -7.14
N LEU A 173 -25.45 -4.79 -6.64
CA LEU A 173 -25.37 -4.39 -5.25
C LEU A 173 -25.89 -5.49 -4.30
N SER A 174 -27.01 -6.13 -4.65
CA SER A 174 -27.55 -7.26 -3.90
C SER A 174 -26.54 -8.42 -3.87
N TRP A 175 -26.03 -8.79 -5.05
CA TRP A 175 -25.03 -9.85 -5.16
C TRP A 175 -23.74 -9.54 -4.41
N PHE A 176 -23.30 -8.29 -4.42
CA PHE A 176 -22.10 -7.87 -3.69
C PHE A 176 -22.27 -8.06 -2.17
N LYS A 177 -23.45 -7.72 -1.61
CA LYS A 177 -23.73 -7.95 -0.19
C LYS A 177 -23.74 -9.42 0.17
N ASP A 178 -24.37 -10.26 -0.66
CA ASP A 178 -24.38 -11.70 -0.47
C ASP A 178 -22.96 -12.28 -0.60
N ALA A 179 -22.21 -11.83 -1.61
CA ALA A 179 -20.81 -12.21 -1.80
C ALA A 179 -19.92 -11.80 -0.62
N GLN A 180 -20.13 -10.62 -0.01
CA GLN A 180 -19.41 -10.20 1.19
C GLN A 180 -19.69 -11.13 2.37
N THR A 181 -20.93 -11.57 2.54
CA THR A 181 -21.28 -12.53 3.60
C THR A 181 -20.55 -13.85 3.38
N ILE A 182 -20.55 -14.38 2.15
CA ILE A 182 -19.82 -15.59 1.80
C ILE A 182 -18.30 -15.39 1.96
N ALA A 183 -17.76 -14.26 1.53
CA ALA A 183 -16.33 -13.96 1.60
C ALA A 183 -15.78 -13.98 3.04
N LYS A 184 -16.57 -13.49 4.01
CA LYS A 184 -16.23 -13.53 5.44
C LYS A 184 -16.01 -14.97 5.94
N GLU A 185 -16.77 -15.97 5.43
CA GLU A 185 -16.58 -17.38 5.77
C GLU A 185 -15.18 -17.91 5.36
N TYR A 186 -14.57 -17.28 4.37
CA TYR A 186 -13.27 -17.69 3.79
C TYR A 186 -12.13 -16.69 4.08
N SER A 187 -12.35 -15.71 4.97
CA SER A 187 -11.36 -14.66 5.27
C SER A 187 -10.91 -13.89 4.02
N ILE A 188 -11.84 -13.64 3.09
CA ILE A 188 -11.59 -12.87 1.86
C ILE A 188 -12.21 -11.49 1.99
N GLU A 189 -11.43 -10.47 1.66
CA GLU A 189 -11.87 -9.09 1.53
C GLU A 189 -12.27 -8.78 0.09
N LEU A 190 -13.34 -7.99 -0.09
CA LEU A 190 -13.83 -7.67 -1.42
C LEU A 190 -13.65 -6.20 -1.78
N ILE A 191 -13.12 -5.97 -2.98
CA ILE A 191 -13.11 -4.68 -3.65
C ILE A 191 -14.38 -4.58 -4.52
N PHE A 192 -15.15 -3.52 -4.30
CA PHE A 192 -16.34 -3.21 -5.08
C PHE A 192 -15.97 -2.66 -6.47
N ASN A 193 -16.57 -3.18 -7.52
CA ASN A 193 -16.38 -2.71 -8.91
C ASN A 193 -17.74 -2.45 -9.59
N GLY A 194 -18.60 -1.68 -8.94
CA GLY A 194 -19.92 -1.31 -9.44
C GLY A 194 -20.06 0.20 -9.62
N ASP A 195 -21.32 0.66 -9.83
CA ASP A 195 -21.64 2.08 -9.75
C ASP A 195 -21.77 2.49 -8.28
N ILE A 196 -20.97 3.48 -7.87
CA ILE A 196 -20.92 3.95 -6.48
C ILE A 196 -21.95 5.06 -6.20
N LYS A 197 -22.65 5.55 -7.22
CA LYS A 197 -23.68 6.57 -7.03
C LYS A 197 -24.81 6.02 -6.17
N ASN A 198 -25.05 6.68 -5.03
CA ASN A 198 -26.09 6.30 -4.05
C ASN A 198 -25.91 4.91 -3.42
N VAL A 199 -24.67 4.39 -3.37
CA VAL A 199 -24.35 3.10 -2.78
C VAL A 199 -23.48 3.31 -1.57
N ASP A 200 -23.87 2.74 -0.44
CA ASP A 200 -22.97 2.62 0.71
C ASP A 200 -22.01 1.48 0.49
N VAL A 201 -20.74 1.82 0.29
CA VAL A 201 -19.61 0.88 0.17
C VAL A 201 -18.74 0.87 1.41
N SER A 202 -19.27 1.34 2.55
CA SER A 202 -18.53 1.39 3.83
C SER A 202 -18.04 0.00 4.26
N GLU A 203 -18.77 -1.04 3.95
CA GLU A 203 -18.41 -2.44 4.24
C GLU A 203 -17.38 -3.03 3.26
N ALA A 204 -17.17 -2.43 2.08
CA ALA A 204 -16.17 -2.90 1.13
C ALA A 204 -14.75 -2.54 1.59
N SER A 205 -13.78 -3.41 1.35
CA SER A 205 -12.36 -3.15 1.65
C SER A 205 -11.74 -2.14 0.68
N GLY A 206 -12.40 -1.91 -0.45
CA GLY A 206 -11.98 -0.94 -1.43
C GLY A 206 -12.99 -0.75 -2.56
N PHE A 207 -12.63 0.15 -3.47
CA PHE A 207 -13.37 0.43 -4.68
C PHE A 207 -12.44 0.46 -5.89
N HIS A 208 -12.87 -0.17 -6.98
CA HIS A 208 -12.17 -0.11 -8.26
C HIS A 208 -13.02 0.62 -9.30
N ALA A 209 -12.53 1.74 -9.82
CA ALA A 209 -13.13 2.48 -10.89
C ALA A 209 -12.65 1.98 -12.26
N ASN A 210 -13.57 1.72 -13.19
CA ASN A 210 -13.17 1.64 -14.59
C ASN A 210 -12.81 3.05 -15.12
N SER A 211 -12.13 3.11 -16.26
CA SER A 211 -11.68 4.36 -16.89
C SER A 211 -12.82 5.40 -17.02
N ARG A 212 -14.00 4.99 -17.49
CA ARG A 212 -15.14 5.88 -17.64
C ARG A 212 -15.59 6.51 -16.31
N ARG A 213 -15.68 5.71 -15.24
CA ARG A 213 -16.04 6.20 -13.91
C ARG A 213 -14.95 7.11 -13.35
N LEU A 214 -13.68 6.71 -13.49
CA LEU A 214 -12.54 7.51 -13.06
C LEU A 214 -12.58 8.92 -13.64
N MET A 215 -12.82 9.05 -14.95
CA MET A 215 -12.87 10.35 -15.63
C MET A 215 -14.02 11.24 -15.18
N GLN A 216 -15.12 10.66 -14.68
CA GLN A 216 -16.27 11.38 -14.16
C GLN A 216 -16.13 11.81 -12.69
N MET A 217 -15.14 11.32 -11.96
CA MET A 217 -14.94 11.64 -10.56
C MET A 217 -14.29 13.02 -10.39
N SER A 218 -14.86 13.85 -9.51
CA SER A 218 -14.24 15.11 -9.06
C SER A 218 -13.29 14.92 -7.88
N GLN A 219 -13.52 13.88 -7.08
CA GLN A 219 -12.73 13.54 -5.91
C GLN A 219 -12.72 12.02 -5.67
N ARG A 220 -11.84 11.57 -4.81
CA ARG A 220 -11.79 10.16 -4.36
C ARG A 220 -13.13 9.78 -3.70
N PRO A 221 -13.79 8.70 -4.15
CA PRO A 221 -15.15 8.38 -3.71
C PRO A 221 -15.25 7.63 -2.40
N ILE A 222 -14.11 7.20 -1.84
CA ILE A 222 -14.03 6.44 -0.59
C ILE A 222 -12.98 7.04 0.35
N VAL A 223 -13.11 6.76 1.65
CA VAL A 223 -12.17 7.23 2.66
C VAL A 223 -10.74 6.77 2.38
N ARG A 224 -9.76 7.54 2.88
CA ARG A 224 -8.34 7.34 2.49
C ARG A 224 -7.71 6.04 3.00
N ASP A 225 -8.26 5.43 4.01
CA ASP A 225 -7.80 4.16 4.57
C ASP A 225 -8.29 2.93 3.79
N LYS A 226 -9.22 3.09 2.86
CA LYS A 226 -9.67 2.02 1.98
C LYS A 226 -8.88 1.98 0.66
N ILE A 227 -8.83 0.81 0.04
CA ILE A 227 -8.14 0.62 -1.24
C ILE A 227 -8.92 1.30 -2.35
N PHE A 228 -8.27 2.16 -3.12
CA PHE A 228 -8.83 2.72 -4.35
C PHE A 228 -7.97 2.30 -5.54
N GLY A 229 -8.57 1.55 -6.44
CA GLY A 229 -7.97 1.14 -7.71
C GLY A 229 -8.67 1.77 -8.91
N ALA A 230 -7.96 1.89 -10.01
CA ALA A 230 -8.52 2.37 -11.26
C ALA A 230 -7.91 1.66 -12.48
N SER A 231 -8.76 1.40 -13.49
CA SER A 231 -8.27 0.98 -14.81
C SER A 231 -7.85 2.21 -15.59
N CYS A 232 -6.58 2.28 -15.99
CA CYS A 232 -6.01 3.36 -16.78
C CYS A 232 -5.42 2.81 -18.07
N HIS A 233 -5.78 3.39 -19.23
CA HIS A 233 -5.36 2.94 -20.56
C HIS A 233 -4.48 3.97 -21.27
N ASN A 234 -4.31 5.14 -20.67
CA ASN A 234 -3.50 6.24 -21.20
C ASN A 234 -2.99 7.16 -20.08
N LEU A 235 -2.08 8.08 -20.42
CA LEU A 235 -1.47 9.01 -19.47
C LEU A 235 -2.46 9.99 -18.83
N ILE A 236 -3.56 10.33 -19.50
CA ILE A 236 -4.57 11.25 -18.96
C ILE A 236 -5.31 10.56 -17.82
N GLU A 237 -5.73 9.33 -18.03
CA GLU A 237 -6.39 8.51 -17.02
C GLU A 237 -5.45 8.22 -15.82
N LEU A 238 -4.18 7.92 -16.10
CA LEU A 238 -3.18 7.70 -15.05
C LEU A 238 -2.99 8.95 -14.20
N LYS A 239 -2.83 10.13 -14.80
CA LYS A 239 -2.73 11.41 -14.08
C LYS A 239 -3.99 11.71 -13.26
N LYS A 240 -5.16 11.30 -13.74
CA LYS A 240 -6.42 11.48 -13.02
C LYS A 240 -6.52 10.55 -11.80
N ALA A 241 -5.94 9.36 -11.86
CA ALA A 241 -5.93 8.38 -10.77
C ALA A 241 -4.95 8.72 -9.64
N MET A 242 -3.90 9.47 -9.93
CA MET A 242 -2.87 9.93 -8.98
C MET A 242 -3.31 11.15 -8.18
#